data_861207aebbebb351834e5b44005a8642
#
_entry.id   861207aebbebb351834e5b44005a8642
#
_cell.length_a   1.000
_cell.length_b   1.000
_cell.length_c   1.000
_cell.angle_alpha   90.00
_cell.angle_beta   90.00
_cell.angle_gamma   90.00
#
_symmetry.space_group_name_H-M   'P 1'
#
loop_
_entity.id
_entity.type
_entity.pdbx_description
1 polymer ?
#
loop_
_entity_poly.entity_id
_entity_poly.type
_entity_poly.pdbx_seq_one_letter_code
_entity_poly.pdbx_strand_id
1 'polypeptide(L)'
;MIKLREATIQDLPLLLEFEKGLIEYEREFTPNLKKSSFSYYDLRAYIESPEISVVVAEQYNIVIASGYALINKNKYYKNPEYYVLLGFMYVIPEKRGEGVNKIIIDYLLNWAK
;
A
#
# COMPACT_ATOMS: atom_id res chain seq x y z
N MET A 1 -14.22 -3.71 14.79
CA MET A 1 -13.40 -2.50 14.80
C MET A 1 -12.12 -2.73 13.98
N ILE A 2 -11.78 -1.76 13.17
CA ILE A 2 -10.60 -1.87 12.31
C ILE A 2 -9.39 -1.32 13.06
N LYS A 3 -8.31 -2.10 13.05
CA LYS A 3 -7.06 -1.74 13.70
C LYS A 3 -5.97 -1.56 12.64
N LEU A 4 -5.26 -0.44 12.68
CA LEU A 4 -4.15 -0.17 11.77
C LEU A 4 -2.83 -0.43 12.50
N ARG A 5 -1.87 -1.00 11.78
CA ARG A 5 -0.52 -1.18 12.28
C ARG A 5 0.47 -1.22 11.13
N GLU A 6 1.74 -1.02 11.46
CA GLU A 6 2.80 -1.17 10.45
C GLU A 6 2.94 -2.63 10.07
N ALA A 7 3.21 -2.88 8.80
CA ALA A 7 3.45 -4.22 8.32
C ALA A 7 4.80 -4.74 8.80
N THR A 8 4.89 -6.05 8.97
CA THR A 8 6.14 -6.71 9.32
C THR A 8 6.49 -7.73 8.23
N ILE A 9 7.70 -8.29 8.32
CA ILE A 9 8.11 -9.33 7.36
C ILE A 9 7.16 -10.53 7.39
N GLN A 10 6.53 -10.77 8.53
CA GLN A 10 5.55 -11.86 8.64
C GLN A 10 4.30 -11.63 7.79
N ASP A 11 4.01 -10.38 7.45
CA ASP A 11 2.89 -10.03 6.59
C ASP A 11 3.20 -10.20 5.10
N LEU A 12 4.49 -10.35 4.76
CA LEU A 12 4.91 -10.34 3.36
C LEU A 12 4.17 -11.33 2.46
N PRO A 13 3.97 -12.60 2.85
CA PRO A 13 3.24 -13.53 1.98
C PRO A 13 1.84 -13.04 1.62
N LEU A 14 1.12 -12.49 2.59
CA LEU A 14 -0.22 -11.97 2.36
C LEU A 14 -0.19 -10.72 1.49
N LEU A 15 0.78 -9.83 1.72
CA LEU A 15 0.91 -8.62 0.93
C LEU A 15 1.25 -8.94 -0.53
N LEU A 16 2.00 -10.00 -0.77
CA LEU A 16 2.26 -10.45 -2.13
C LEU A 16 0.97 -10.95 -2.81
N GLU A 17 0.07 -11.57 -2.06
CA GLU A 17 -1.23 -11.95 -2.59
C GLU A 17 -2.08 -10.72 -2.91
N PHE A 18 -2.03 -9.69 -2.07
CA PHE A 18 -2.72 -8.43 -2.33
C PHE A 18 -2.20 -7.77 -3.60
N GLU A 19 -0.88 -7.81 -3.81
CA GLU A 19 -0.28 -7.26 -5.01
C GLU A 19 -0.76 -7.98 -6.26
N LYS A 20 -0.87 -9.30 -6.20
CA LYS A 20 -1.43 -10.08 -7.31
C LYS A 20 -2.86 -9.64 -7.61
N GLY A 21 -3.68 -9.46 -6.58
CA GLY A 21 -5.04 -9.01 -6.76
C GLY A 21 -5.12 -7.63 -7.40
N LEU A 22 -4.22 -6.73 -7.01
CA LEU A 22 -4.15 -5.40 -7.56
C LEU A 22 -3.76 -5.44 -9.04
N ILE A 23 -2.76 -6.25 -9.38
CA ILE A 23 -2.31 -6.41 -10.76
C ILE A 23 -3.42 -6.97 -11.64
N GLU A 24 -4.14 -7.98 -11.15
CA GLU A 24 -5.24 -8.59 -11.89
C GLU A 24 -6.37 -7.58 -12.13
N TYR A 25 -6.68 -6.77 -11.12
CA TYR A 25 -7.68 -5.73 -11.25
C TYR A 25 -7.28 -4.72 -12.33
N GLU A 26 -6.02 -4.29 -12.31
CA GLU A 26 -5.52 -3.33 -13.28
C GLU A 26 -5.48 -3.88 -14.70
N ARG A 27 -5.31 -5.19 -14.88
CA ARG A 27 -5.31 -5.82 -16.19
C ARG A 27 -6.64 -5.67 -16.91
N GLU A 28 -7.73 -5.60 -16.17
CA GLU A 28 -9.05 -5.39 -16.77
C GLU A 28 -9.15 -4.03 -17.44
N PHE A 29 -8.39 -3.06 -16.98
CA PHE A 29 -8.39 -1.70 -17.51
C PHE A 29 -7.15 -1.38 -18.32
N THR A 30 -6.15 -2.24 -18.29
CA THR A 30 -4.89 -2.04 -19.01
C THR A 30 -4.47 -3.36 -19.65
N PRO A 31 -5.11 -3.73 -20.77
CA PRO A 31 -4.89 -5.05 -21.36
C PRO A 31 -3.47 -5.31 -21.85
N ASN A 32 -2.65 -4.28 -21.96
CA ASN A 32 -1.27 -4.43 -22.40
C ASN A 32 -0.26 -4.72 -21.30
N LEU A 33 -0.73 -4.89 -20.06
CA LEU A 33 0.16 -5.30 -18.99
C LEU A 33 0.69 -6.70 -19.25
N LYS A 34 1.94 -6.93 -18.91
CA LYS A 34 2.57 -8.23 -19.08
C LYS A 34 1.81 -9.28 -18.28
N LYS A 35 1.57 -10.42 -18.91
CA LYS A 35 0.89 -11.54 -18.26
C LYS A 35 1.80 -12.30 -17.33
N SER A 36 3.11 -12.14 -17.47
CA SER A 36 4.07 -12.83 -16.60
C SER A 36 3.96 -12.31 -15.17
N SER A 37 4.32 -13.16 -14.24
CA SER A 37 4.40 -12.78 -12.84
C SER A 37 5.45 -11.69 -12.68
N PHE A 38 5.02 -10.49 -12.30
CA PHE A 38 5.95 -9.41 -12.00
C PHE A 38 5.42 -8.64 -10.82
N SER A 39 6.31 -7.92 -10.17
CA SER A 39 5.99 -7.16 -8.98
C SER A 39 6.17 -5.67 -9.27
N TYR A 40 5.17 -4.86 -8.87
CA TYR A 40 5.28 -3.41 -8.95
C TYR A 40 6.21 -2.87 -7.87
N TYR A 41 6.29 -3.56 -6.74
CA TYR A 41 6.94 -3.04 -5.54
C TYR A 41 7.87 -4.07 -4.96
N ASP A 42 9.00 -3.60 -4.43
CA ASP A 42 9.85 -4.45 -3.61
C ASP A 42 9.34 -4.34 -2.17
N LEU A 43 8.28 -5.08 -1.89
CA LEU A 43 7.57 -4.97 -0.61
C LEU A 43 8.47 -5.27 0.59
N ARG A 44 9.40 -6.21 0.43
CA ARG A 44 10.31 -6.53 1.52
C ARG A 44 11.17 -5.31 1.88
N ALA A 45 11.77 -4.69 0.87
CA ALA A 45 12.59 -3.50 1.08
C ALA A 45 11.76 -2.37 1.65
N TYR A 46 10.51 -2.23 1.20
CA TYR A 46 9.62 -1.18 1.70
C TYR A 46 9.31 -1.37 3.18
N ILE A 47 9.04 -2.60 3.61
CA ILE A 47 8.76 -2.89 5.01
C ILE A 47 9.96 -2.56 5.88
N GLU A 48 11.16 -2.79 5.39
CA GLU A 48 12.40 -2.58 6.15
C GLU A 48 12.91 -1.14 6.12
N SER A 49 12.35 -0.29 5.27
CA SER A 49 12.84 1.09 5.12
C SER A 49 12.24 2.03 6.15
N PRO A 50 13.08 2.87 6.82
CA PRO A 50 12.55 3.86 7.75
C PRO A 50 11.86 5.04 7.06
N GLU A 51 12.05 5.20 5.76
CA GLU A 51 11.46 6.30 4.99
C GLU A 51 10.14 5.92 4.33
N ILE A 52 9.69 4.67 4.55
CA ILE A 52 8.46 4.16 3.98
C ILE A 52 7.62 3.56 5.09
N SER A 53 6.34 3.92 5.13
CA SER A 53 5.38 3.30 6.03
C SER A 53 4.50 2.37 5.22
N VAL A 54 4.58 1.07 5.48
CA VAL A 54 3.66 0.09 4.90
C VAL A 54 2.69 -0.29 6.01
N VAL A 55 1.43 0.02 5.82
CA VAL A 55 0.41 -0.19 6.85
C VAL A 55 -0.57 -1.27 6.41
N VAL A 56 -1.04 -2.04 7.36
CA VAL A 56 -2.11 -3.01 7.14
C VAL A 56 -3.27 -2.70 8.08
N ALA A 57 -4.47 -3.00 7.63
CA ALA A 57 -5.67 -2.87 8.43
C ALA A 57 -6.17 -4.26 8.80
N GLU A 58 -6.44 -4.46 10.09
CA GLU A 58 -6.94 -5.73 10.60
C GLU A 58 -8.34 -5.57 11.14
N GLN A 59 -9.14 -6.60 10.93
CA GLN A 59 -10.46 -6.70 11.56
C GLN A 59 -10.63 -8.16 11.96
N TYR A 60 -10.96 -8.39 13.24
CA TYR A 60 -11.08 -9.75 13.80
C TYR A 60 -9.80 -10.56 13.59
N ASN A 61 -8.64 -9.92 13.76
CA ASN A 61 -7.31 -10.54 13.59
C ASN A 61 -7.01 -10.98 12.16
N ILE A 62 -7.76 -10.47 11.19
CA ILE A 62 -7.54 -10.77 9.77
C ILE A 62 -7.14 -9.46 9.07
N VAL A 63 -6.05 -9.51 8.32
CA VAL A 63 -5.62 -8.36 7.52
C VAL A 63 -6.55 -8.24 6.32
N ILE A 64 -7.21 -7.09 6.19
CA ILE A 64 -8.22 -6.86 5.15
C ILE A 64 -7.80 -5.81 4.12
N ALA A 65 -6.74 -5.06 4.38
CA ALA A 65 -6.34 -3.98 3.49
C ALA A 65 -4.88 -3.60 3.73
N SER A 66 -4.32 -2.88 2.77
CA SER A 66 -2.95 -2.39 2.87
C SER A 66 -2.79 -1.07 2.13
N GLY A 67 -1.66 -0.40 2.40
CA GLY A 67 -1.25 0.78 1.69
C GLY A 67 0.15 1.18 2.12
N TYR A 68 0.79 2.08 1.37
CA TYR A 68 2.09 2.61 1.78
C TYR A 68 2.20 4.09 1.47
N ALA A 69 3.09 4.73 2.21
CA ALA A 69 3.51 6.10 1.94
C ALA A 69 5.03 6.13 1.86
N LEU A 70 5.55 6.78 0.85
CA LEU A 70 6.97 6.93 0.59
C LEU A 70 7.30 8.40 0.56
N ILE A 71 8.27 8.83 1.37
CA ILE A 71 8.75 10.21 1.36
C ILE A 71 9.86 10.31 0.32
N ASN A 72 9.66 11.20 -0.65
CA ASN A 72 10.61 11.39 -1.72
C ASN A 72 11.07 12.85 -1.78
N LYS A 73 12.36 13.03 -2.11
CA LYS A 73 12.91 14.37 -2.26
C LYS A 73 12.60 14.91 -3.66
N ASN A 74 12.16 16.16 -3.72
CA ASN A 74 11.88 16.80 -5.00
C ASN A 74 13.20 17.27 -5.62
N LYS A 75 13.57 16.67 -6.73
CA LYS A 75 14.85 16.97 -7.41
C LYS A 75 14.83 18.22 -8.25
N TYR A 76 13.67 18.82 -8.45
CA TYR A 76 13.53 19.94 -9.40
C TYR A 76 13.27 21.26 -8.71
N TYR A 77 13.67 21.39 -7.46
CA TYR A 77 13.64 22.65 -6.71
C TYR A 77 12.24 23.26 -6.55
N LYS A 78 11.23 22.44 -6.61
CA LYS A 78 9.87 22.89 -6.36
C LYS A 78 9.56 22.84 -4.87
N ASN A 79 8.72 23.72 -4.40
CA ASN A 79 8.22 23.67 -3.04
C ASN A 79 6.94 22.85 -3.00
N PRO A 80 6.76 21.96 -2.02
CA PRO A 80 7.73 21.64 -0.96
C PRO A 80 8.93 20.84 -1.48
N GLU A 81 9.99 20.86 -0.73
CA GLU A 81 11.23 20.16 -1.06
C GLU A 81 11.04 18.65 -1.09
N TYR A 82 10.10 18.15 -0.31
CA TYR A 82 9.75 16.73 -0.22
C TYR A 82 8.30 16.52 -0.63
N TYR A 83 8.00 15.35 -1.14
CA TYR A 83 6.63 14.96 -1.43
C TYR A 83 6.40 13.52 -0.99
N VAL A 84 5.13 13.16 -0.83
CA VAL A 84 4.74 11.84 -0.36
C VAL A 84 4.00 11.14 -1.48
N LEU A 85 4.46 9.93 -1.80
CA LEU A 85 3.76 9.05 -2.74
C LEU A 85 2.97 8.03 -1.94
N LEU A 86 1.71 7.87 -2.29
CA LEU A 86 0.85 6.84 -1.71
C LEU A 86 0.65 5.75 -2.76
N GLY A 87 0.70 4.50 -2.33
CA GLY A 87 0.52 3.40 -3.25
C GLY A 87 0.15 2.11 -2.56
N PHE A 88 -0.01 1.04 -3.37
CA PHE A 88 -0.38 -0.28 -2.90
C PHE A 88 -1.67 -0.25 -2.07
N MET A 89 -2.61 0.61 -2.48
CA MET A 89 -3.90 0.73 -1.80
C MET A 89 -4.78 -0.42 -2.23
N TYR A 90 -4.93 -1.41 -1.36
CA TYR A 90 -5.72 -2.60 -1.66
C TYR A 90 -6.63 -2.91 -0.49
N VAL A 91 -7.90 -3.18 -0.79
CA VAL A 91 -8.89 -3.65 0.17
C VAL A 91 -9.48 -4.92 -0.40
N ILE A 92 -9.60 -5.97 0.41
CA ILE A 92 -10.20 -7.21 -0.07
C ILE A 92 -11.63 -6.93 -0.55
N PRO A 93 -12.11 -7.68 -1.57
CA PRO A 93 -13.40 -7.38 -2.18
C PRO A 93 -14.57 -7.30 -1.18
N GLU A 94 -14.58 -8.16 -0.17
CA GLU A 94 -15.68 -8.22 0.80
C GLU A 94 -15.77 -6.95 1.66
N LYS A 95 -14.70 -6.17 1.73
CA LYS A 95 -14.63 -4.97 2.59
C LYS A 95 -14.61 -3.66 1.81
N ARG A 96 -14.72 -3.72 0.50
CA ARG A 96 -14.74 -2.52 -0.32
C ARG A 96 -16.04 -1.76 -0.10
N GLY A 97 -15.93 -0.42 -0.15
CA GLY A 97 -17.10 0.44 0.06
C GLY A 97 -17.40 0.74 1.51
N GLU A 98 -16.57 0.29 2.45
CA GLU A 98 -16.78 0.52 3.88
C GLU A 98 -15.86 1.62 4.45
N GLY A 99 -15.14 2.35 3.59
CA GLY A 99 -14.30 3.45 4.03
C GLY A 99 -12.93 3.04 4.56
N VAL A 100 -12.54 1.79 4.40
CA VAL A 100 -11.25 1.28 4.90
C VAL A 100 -10.09 2.04 4.27
N ASN A 101 -10.17 2.27 2.97
CA ASN A 101 -9.11 2.96 2.24
C ASN A 101 -8.84 4.36 2.77
N LYS A 102 -9.90 5.08 3.13
CA LYS A 102 -9.78 6.42 3.69
C LYS A 102 -9.06 6.40 5.04
N ILE A 103 -9.35 5.39 5.86
CA ILE A 103 -8.70 5.24 7.16
C ILE A 103 -7.20 5.03 6.97
N ILE A 104 -6.82 4.22 6.00
CA ILE A 104 -5.41 3.97 5.69
C ILE A 104 -4.74 5.25 5.19
N ILE A 105 -5.38 5.97 4.28
CA ILE A 105 -4.82 7.23 3.76
C ILE A 105 -4.61 8.24 4.88
N ASP A 106 -5.58 8.40 5.77
CA ASP A 106 -5.46 9.33 6.89
C ASP A 106 -4.30 8.96 7.80
N TYR A 107 -4.11 7.66 8.07
CA TYR A 107 -2.99 7.18 8.86
C TYR A 107 -1.66 7.53 8.21
N LEU A 108 -1.53 7.26 6.92
CA LEU A 108 -0.28 7.48 6.19
C LEU A 108 0.05 8.96 6.08
N LEU A 109 -0.93 9.80 5.86
CA LEU A 109 -0.70 11.25 5.79
C LEU A 109 -0.26 11.80 7.14
N ASN A 110 -0.83 11.26 8.22
CA ASN A 110 -0.42 11.66 9.56
C ASN A 110 1.01 11.22 9.86
N TRP A 111 1.38 10.02 9.42
CA TRP A 111 2.75 9.52 9.57
C TRP A 111 3.76 10.42 8.87
N ALA A 112 3.40 10.94 7.71
CA ALA A 112 4.32 11.72 6.86
C ALA A 112 4.58 13.14 7.38
N LYS A 113 3.82 13.59 8.37
CA LYS A 113 4.01 14.94 8.91
C LYS A 113 5.28 15.11 9.72
#